data_db5fbe686abb985022acd3e55bc030c0
#
_entry.id   db5fbe686abb985022acd3e55bc030c0
#
_cell.length_a   1.000
_cell.length_b   1.000
_cell.length_c   1.000
_cell.angle_alpha   90.00
_cell.angle_beta   90.00
_cell.angle_gamma   90.00
#
_symmetry.space_group_name_H-M   'P 1'
#
loop_
_entity.id
_entity.type
_entity.pdbx_description
1 polymer ?
#
loop_
_entity_poly.entity_id
_entity_poly.type
_entity_poly.pdbx_seq_one_letter_code
_entity_poly.pdbx_strand_id
1 'polypeptide(L)'
;HLEHRRQRQMCIRDRDRKDQPRVPISSRVMIDIFTSMGANRIVTMDLHSTQIQGFSRVPFDHLYSRMVLMEAINALGFNPESSVVLSPDVGSAAMSQAYAKRLGMNFALIDKRRFAPNKAKISHLIGELDDMDVLIIDDMIDTAGTTVNAAKAAIEKGAKTVTAIATHGVLSGPAISRLKDSPIKKIIFTDTIQ
;
A
#
# COMPACT_ATOMS: atom_id res chain seq x y z
N HIS A 1 -18.35 -5.68 13.74
CA HIS A 1 -19.01 -5.26 12.48
C HIS A 1 -19.03 -3.74 12.23
N LEU A 2 -19.06 -2.90 13.28
CA LEU A 2 -19.03 -1.43 13.14
C LEU A 2 -17.63 -0.88 12.86
N GLU A 3 -16.59 -1.48 13.42
CA GLU A 3 -15.18 -1.08 13.19
C GLU A 3 -14.73 -1.34 11.76
N HIS A 4 -15.04 -2.51 11.19
CA HIS A 4 -14.73 -2.78 9.78
C HIS A 4 -15.46 -1.83 8.81
N ARG A 5 -16.62 -1.32 9.16
CA ARG A 5 -17.32 -0.31 8.35
C ARG A 5 -16.64 1.07 8.44
N ARG A 6 -16.09 1.43 9.60
CA ARG A 6 -15.33 2.69 9.77
C ARG A 6 -14.03 2.66 8.97
N GLN A 7 -13.31 1.55 9.00
CA GLN A 7 -12.06 1.34 8.25
C GLN A 7 -12.27 1.37 6.74
N ARG A 8 -13.29 0.65 6.21
CA ARG A 8 -13.69 0.75 4.79
C ARG A 8 -14.02 2.19 4.37
N GLN A 9 -14.65 2.95 5.23
CA GLN A 9 -14.98 4.34 4.93
C GLN A 9 -13.75 5.23 4.86
N MET A 10 -12.69 4.96 5.61
CA MET A 10 -11.44 5.73 5.49
C MET A 10 -10.76 5.50 4.15
N CYS A 11 -10.56 4.26 3.72
CA CYS A 11 -9.91 3.94 2.43
C CYS A 11 -10.70 4.43 1.20
N ILE A 12 -12.02 4.53 1.28
CA ILE A 12 -12.87 5.08 0.20
C ILE A 12 -12.87 6.61 0.23
N ARG A 13 -12.61 7.22 1.40
CA ARG A 13 -12.77 8.65 1.65
C ARG A 13 -11.46 9.44 1.69
N ASP A 14 -10.32 8.80 1.52
CA ASP A 14 -9.01 9.44 1.39
C ASP A 14 -8.71 9.93 -0.04
N ARG A 15 -9.71 9.89 -0.93
CA ARG A 15 -9.58 10.44 -2.28
C ARG A 15 -9.38 11.94 -2.24
N ASP A 16 -8.21 12.36 -2.73
CA ASP A 16 -7.78 13.76 -2.84
C ASP A 16 -8.16 14.40 -4.19
N ARG A 17 -8.68 13.61 -5.15
CA ARG A 17 -8.99 14.02 -6.51
C ARG A 17 -10.41 13.63 -6.91
N LYS A 18 -10.95 14.40 -7.87
CA LYS A 18 -12.18 14.02 -8.57
C LYS A 18 -11.84 13.03 -9.67
N ASP A 19 -12.35 11.81 -9.55
CA ASP A 19 -12.25 10.77 -10.57
C ASP A 19 -13.35 10.90 -11.65
N GLN A 20 -14.41 11.66 -11.35
CA GLN A 20 -15.52 11.96 -12.27
C GLN A 20 -16.03 13.40 -12.08
N PRO A 21 -16.68 13.97 -13.11
CA PRO A 21 -17.36 15.25 -12.96
C PRO A 21 -18.44 15.21 -11.85
N ARG A 22 -18.59 16.30 -11.09
CA ARG A 22 -19.62 16.50 -10.07
C ARG A 22 -19.53 15.59 -8.82
N VAL A 23 -18.41 14.89 -8.60
CA VAL A 23 -18.16 14.18 -7.33
C VAL A 23 -17.41 15.09 -6.35
N PRO A 24 -17.65 14.96 -5.02
CA PRO A 24 -16.88 15.68 -4.02
C PRO A 24 -15.47 15.12 -3.88
N ILE A 25 -14.57 15.93 -3.36
CA ILE A 25 -13.29 15.45 -2.83
C ILE A 25 -13.57 14.91 -1.43
N SER A 26 -13.69 13.59 -1.31
CA SER A 26 -14.17 12.94 -0.08
C SER A 26 -13.29 13.23 1.14
N SER A 27 -11.97 13.30 0.96
CA SER A 27 -11.04 13.64 2.04
C SER A 27 -11.28 15.04 2.60
N ARG A 28 -11.59 16.02 1.75
CA ARG A 28 -11.96 17.37 2.20
C ARG A 28 -13.20 17.35 3.09
N VAL A 29 -14.23 16.64 2.65
CA VAL A 29 -15.49 16.53 3.43
C VAL A 29 -15.23 15.92 4.80
N MET A 30 -14.37 14.87 4.88
CA MET A 30 -14.02 14.24 6.15
C MET A 30 -13.28 15.19 7.10
N ILE A 31 -12.30 15.96 6.58
CA ILE A 31 -11.57 16.94 7.38
C ILE A 31 -12.52 18.02 7.90
N ASP A 32 -13.41 18.53 7.06
CA ASP A 32 -14.40 19.53 7.47
C ASP A 32 -15.37 18.99 8.54
N ILE A 33 -15.80 17.72 8.45
CA ILE A 33 -16.63 17.06 9.47
C ILE A 33 -15.88 16.99 10.80
N PHE A 34 -14.65 16.48 10.83
CA PHE A 34 -13.87 16.37 12.07
C PHE A 34 -13.67 17.75 12.73
N THR A 35 -13.32 18.76 11.94
CA THR A 35 -13.12 20.12 12.44
C THR A 35 -14.42 20.71 12.98
N SER A 36 -15.55 20.51 12.27
CA SER A 36 -16.87 20.98 12.71
C SER A 36 -17.36 20.29 13.99
N MET A 37 -16.92 19.04 14.22
CA MET A 37 -17.22 18.31 15.47
C MET A 37 -16.28 18.68 16.62
N GLY A 38 -15.38 19.66 16.45
CA GLY A 38 -14.52 20.17 17.50
C GLY A 38 -13.10 19.56 17.54
N ALA A 39 -12.68 18.84 16.51
CA ALA A 39 -11.28 18.41 16.44
C ALA A 39 -10.37 19.65 16.32
N ASN A 40 -9.44 19.81 17.27
CA ASN A 40 -8.47 20.90 17.30
C ASN A 40 -7.08 20.48 16.80
N ARG A 41 -6.86 19.21 16.52
CA ARG A 41 -5.67 18.63 15.93
C ARG A 41 -6.01 17.30 15.27
N ILE A 42 -5.38 16.99 14.13
CA ILE A 42 -5.53 15.73 13.43
C ILE A 42 -4.16 15.05 13.35
N VAL A 43 -4.10 13.78 13.73
CA VAL A 43 -2.89 12.96 13.63
C VAL A 43 -3.20 11.76 12.71
N THR A 44 -2.33 11.53 11.76
CA THR A 44 -2.47 10.43 10.79
C THR A 44 -1.16 9.67 10.63
N MET A 45 -1.22 8.46 10.10
CA MET A 45 -0.06 7.67 9.74
C MET A 45 -0.19 7.19 8.29
N ASP A 46 0.87 7.36 7.50
CA ASP A 46 1.00 6.94 6.10
C ASP A 46 -0.29 7.14 5.28
N LEU A 47 -0.65 8.40 5.08
CA LEU A 47 -1.76 8.75 4.21
C LEU A 47 -1.50 8.26 2.78
N HIS A 48 -2.50 7.64 2.17
CA HIS A 48 -2.47 7.27 0.74
C HIS A 48 -2.20 8.50 -0.15
N SER A 49 -2.73 9.65 0.22
CA SER A 49 -2.45 10.93 -0.44
C SER A 49 -2.01 11.99 0.57
N THR A 50 -0.78 12.43 0.49
CA THR A 50 -0.21 13.44 1.39
C THR A 50 -0.85 14.82 1.23
N GLN A 51 -1.47 15.12 0.08
CA GLN A 51 -2.15 16.37 -0.21
C GLN A 51 -3.36 16.61 0.70
N ILE A 52 -3.90 15.59 1.33
CA ILE A 52 -5.03 15.67 2.29
C ILE A 52 -4.73 16.66 3.43
N GLN A 53 -3.48 16.76 3.86
CA GLN A 53 -3.03 17.71 4.87
C GLN A 53 -3.41 19.17 4.53
N GLY A 54 -3.38 19.51 3.24
CA GLY A 54 -3.71 20.85 2.74
C GLY A 54 -5.19 21.25 2.90
N PHE A 55 -6.07 20.30 3.25
CA PHE A 55 -7.48 20.59 3.51
C PHE A 55 -7.77 20.99 4.96
N SER A 56 -6.82 20.79 5.87
CA SER A 56 -7.01 21.07 7.28
C SER A 56 -6.83 22.55 7.60
N ARG A 57 -7.71 23.07 8.48
CA ARG A 57 -7.60 24.39 9.11
C ARG A 57 -7.08 24.32 10.55
N VAL A 58 -6.87 23.11 11.06
CA VAL A 58 -6.28 22.85 12.37
C VAL A 58 -4.92 22.16 12.18
N PRO A 59 -4.04 22.16 13.19
CA PRO A 59 -2.78 21.44 13.11
C PRO A 59 -2.96 20.00 12.64
N PHE A 60 -2.11 19.56 11.70
CA PHE A 60 -2.19 18.25 11.08
C PHE A 60 -0.81 17.60 11.12
N ASP A 61 -0.70 16.47 11.81
CA ASP A 61 0.53 15.69 11.92
C ASP A 61 0.43 14.44 11.07
N HIS A 62 1.32 14.32 10.10
CA HIS A 62 1.45 13.13 9.28
C HIS A 62 2.67 12.32 9.73
N LEU A 63 2.42 11.22 10.43
CA LEU A 63 3.43 10.29 10.90
C LEU A 63 3.73 9.24 9.83
N TYR A 64 4.92 8.63 9.92
CA TYR A 64 5.38 7.60 9.00
C TYR A 64 5.75 6.33 9.77
N SER A 65 5.17 5.19 9.40
CA SER A 65 5.46 3.88 9.97
C SER A 65 6.85 3.35 9.61
N ARG A 66 7.51 4.02 8.65
CA ARG A 66 8.78 3.56 8.07
C ARG A 66 9.84 3.16 9.11
N MET A 67 9.92 3.83 10.23
CA MET A 67 10.90 3.48 11.28
C MET A 67 10.63 2.07 11.82
N VAL A 68 9.39 1.79 12.17
CA VAL A 68 8.96 0.49 12.69
C VAL A 68 9.05 -0.60 11.62
N LEU A 69 8.61 -0.30 10.39
CA LEU A 69 8.66 -1.26 9.29
C LEU A 69 10.11 -1.60 8.89
N MET A 70 11.03 -0.64 8.89
CA MET A 70 12.45 -0.89 8.63
C MET A 70 13.06 -1.83 9.67
N GLU A 71 12.71 -1.65 10.95
CA GLU A 71 13.16 -2.54 12.01
C GLU A 71 12.65 -3.98 11.79
N ALA A 72 11.36 -4.12 11.45
CA ALA A 72 10.76 -5.41 11.13
C ALA A 72 11.40 -6.07 9.89
N ILE A 73 11.70 -5.28 8.84
CA ILE A 73 12.38 -5.79 7.63
C ILE A 73 13.79 -6.26 7.95
N ASN A 74 14.55 -5.49 8.70
CA ASN A 74 15.91 -5.85 9.09
C ASN A 74 15.94 -7.15 9.91
N ALA A 75 14.94 -7.37 10.78
CA ALA A 75 14.80 -8.61 11.54
C ALA A 75 14.49 -9.85 10.67
N LEU A 76 14.02 -9.66 9.43
CA LEU A 76 13.81 -10.76 8.48
C LEU A 76 15.11 -11.28 7.86
N GLY A 77 16.20 -10.51 7.91
CA GLY A 77 17.52 -10.93 7.45
C GLY A 77 17.64 -11.07 5.93
N PHE A 78 16.97 -10.23 5.17
CA PHE A 78 17.14 -10.18 3.71
C PHE A 78 18.60 -9.87 3.34
N ASN A 79 19.14 -10.62 2.37
CA ASN A 79 20.41 -10.29 1.75
C ASN A 79 20.16 -9.27 0.62
N PRO A 80 20.71 -8.05 0.69
CA PRO A 80 20.47 -7.01 -0.32
C PRO A 80 20.84 -7.42 -1.75
N GLU A 81 21.89 -8.24 -1.92
CA GLU A 81 22.36 -8.66 -3.25
C GLU A 81 21.41 -9.67 -3.93
N SER A 82 20.68 -10.47 -3.15
CA SER A 82 19.73 -11.50 -3.65
C SER A 82 18.28 -11.14 -3.32
N SER A 83 18.01 -9.89 -2.99
CA SER A 83 16.66 -9.42 -2.67
C SER A 83 16.25 -8.20 -3.48
N VAL A 84 14.97 -8.05 -3.71
CA VAL A 84 14.40 -6.94 -4.48
C VAL A 84 13.13 -6.41 -3.84
N VAL A 85 12.99 -5.09 -3.79
CA VAL A 85 11.74 -4.44 -3.40
C VAL A 85 10.85 -4.29 -4.63
N LEU A 86 9.66 -4.88 -4.59
CA LEU A 86 8.67 -4.83 -5.66
C LEU A 86 7.54 -3.87 -5.31
N SER A 87 7.35 -2.84 -6.13
CA SER A 87 6.15 -2.03 -6.08
C SER A 87 4.99 -2.73 -6.79
N PRO A 88 3.84 -2.95 -6.11
CA PRO A 88 2.71 -3.66 -6.69
C PRO A 88 1.97 -2.87 -7.77
N ASP A 89 2.19 -1.56 -7.83
CA ASP A 89 1.69 -0.65 -8.88
C ASP A 89 2.47 0.68 -8.89
N VAL A 90 2.12 1.56 -9.84
CA VAL A 90 2.77 2.86 -10.01
C VAL A 90 2.49 3.80 -8.83
N GLY A 91 1.35 3.65 -8.14
CA GLY A 91 0.99 4.51 -6.99
C GLY A 91 1.96 4.37 -5.83
N SER A 92 2.39 3.15 -5.53
CA SER A 92 3.33 2.85 -4.45
C SER A 92 4.81 2.97 -4.85
N ALA A 93 5.12 3.31 -6.12
CA ALA A 93 6.49 3.26 -6.65
C ALA A 93 7.49 4.14 -5.89
N ALA A 94 7.11 5.38 -5.57
CA ALA A 94 8.00 6.31 -4.86
C ALA A 94 8.34 5.81 -3.44
N MET A 95 7.35 5.28 -2.74
CA MET A 95 7.53 4.70 -1.41
C MET A 95 8.43 3.46 -1.49
N SER A 96 8.11 2.50 -2.35
CA SER A 96 8.88 1.26 -2.52
C SER A 96 10.33 1.53 -2.92
N GLN A 97 10.57 2.49 -3.82
CA GLN A 97 11.91 2.93 -4.21
C GLN A 97 12.70 3.53 -3.02
N ALA A 98 12.03 4.29 -2.15
CA ALA A 98 12.66 4.84 -0.95
C ALA A 98 13.08 3.75 0.04
N TYR A 99 12.31 2.67 0.15
CA TYR A 99 12.70 1.48 0.93
C TYR A 99 13.86 0.73 0.28
N ALA A 100 13.78 0.46 -1.03
CA ALA A 100 14.86 -0.22 -1.77
C ALA A 100 16.21 0.48 -1.57
N LYS A 101 16.22 1.82 -1.72
CA LYS A 101 17.44 2.62 -1.50
C LYS A 101 18.01 2.50 -0.08
N ARG A 102 17.13 2.46 0.95
CA ARG A 102 17.57 2.35 2.35
C ARG A 102 18.07 0.96 2.71
N LEU A 103 17.47 -0.07 2.09
CA LEU A 103 17.83 -1.47 2.31
C LEU A 103 19.04 -1.90 1.46
N GLY A 104 19.49 -1.05 0.51
CA GLY A 104 20.52 -1.41 -0.45
C GLY A 104 20.07 -2.49 -1.47
N MET A 105 18.75 -2.68 -1.63
CA MET A 105 18.17 -3.70 -2.51
C MET A 105 17.87 -3.12 -3.89
N ASN A 106 17.78 -4.00 -4.89
CA ASN A 106 17.23 -3.67 -6.20
C ASN A 106 15.76 -3.25 -6.09
N PHE A 107 15.26 -2.55 -7.12
CA PHE A 107 13.89 -2.09 -7.22
C PHE A 107 13.24 -2.66 -8.48
N ALA A 108 12.01 -3.15 -8.33
CA ALA A 108 11.15 -3.59 -9.43
C ALA A 108 9.74 -2.99 -9.31
N LEU A 109 9.04 -2.90 -10.42
CA LEU A 109 7.73 -2.26 -10.50
C LEU A 109 6.79 -3.06 -11.41
N ILE A 110 5.53 -3.19 -11.00
CA ILE A 110 4.44 -3.66 -11.86
C ILE A 110 3.68 -2.46 -12.44
N ASP A 111 3.83 -2.26 -13.76
CA ASP A 111 3.05 -1.27 -14.51
C ASP A 111 1.77 -1.93 -15.06
N LYS A 112 0.62 -1.53 -14.52
CA LYS A 112 -0.71 -2.02 -14.93
C LYS A 112 -1.32 -1.05 -15.93
N ARG A 113 -1.16 -1.30 -17.24
CA ARG A 113 -1.81 -0.50 -18.27
C ARG A 113 -3.21 -1.01 -18.58
N ARG A 114 -4.22 -0.15 -18.41
CA ARG A 114 -5.59 -0.40 -18.86
C ARG A 114 -5.78 0.24 -20.22
N PHE A 115 -5.72 -0.53 -21.31
CA PHE A 115 -5.85 0.01 -22.67
C PHE A 115 -7.31 0.22 -23.11
N ALA A 116 -8.30 -0.43 -22.50
CA ALA A 116 -9.74 -0.19 -22.72
C ALA A 116 -10.61 -0.94 -21.67
N PRO A 117 -11.88 -0.55 -21.48
CA PRO A 117 -12.85 -1.38 -20.78
C PRO A 117 -12.95 -2.75 -21.48
N ASN A 118 -12.92 -3.84 -20.72
CA ASN A 118 -13.04 -5.23 -21.19
C ASN A 118 -11.84 -5.82 -21.98
N LYS A 119 -10.66 -5.21 -22.05
CA LYS A 119 -9.44 -5.86 -22.55
C LYS A 119 -8.56 -6.35 -21.41
N ALA A 120 -7.88 -7.50 -21.64
CA ALA A 120 -6.98 -8.12 -20.68
C ALA A 120 -5.98 -7.09 -20.12
N LYS A 121 -5.79 -7.10 -18.79
CA LYS A 121 -4.79 -6.27 -18.12
C LYS A 121 -3.41 -6.78 -18.52
N ILE A 122 -2.71 -6.01 -19.34
CA ILE A 122 -1.29 -6.27 -19.59
C ILE A 122 -0.54 -5.63 -18.42
N SER A 123 0.06 -6.45 -17.58
CA SER A 123 0.97 -5.99 -16.54
C SER A 123 2.39 -6.16 -17.06
N HIS A 124 3.13 -5.06 -17.16
CA HIS A 124 4.56 -5.09 -17.45
C HIS A 124 5.32 -5.05 -16.13
N LEU A 125 6.15 -6.07 -15.88
CA LEU A 125 7.07 -6.07 -14.77
C LEU A 125 8.39 -5.46 -15.27
N ILE A 126 8.86 -4.45 -14.58
CA ILE A 126 10.13 -3.75 -14.84
C ILE A 126 11.07 -4.10 -13.69
N GLY A 127 12.23 -4.63 -13.99
CA GLY A 127 13.23 -5.09 -13.03
C GLY A 127 13.47 -6.60 -13.09
N GLU A 128 14.53 -7.06 -12.44
CA GLU A 128 14.93 -8.48 -12.38
C GLU A 128 14.41 -9.11 -11.10
N LEU A 129 13.81 -10.29 -11.20
CA LEU A 129 13.25 -11.05 -10.07
C LEU A 129 13.72 -12.50 -10.01
N ASP A 130 14.44 -12.98 -11.04
CA ASP A 130 14.82 -14.38 -11.14
C ASP A 130 15.77 -14.77 -9.98
N ASP A 131 15.42 -15.84 -9.28
CA ASP A 131 16.09 -16.34 -8.06
C ASP A 131 16.20 -15.32 -6.91
N MET A 132 15.37 -14.26 -6.90
CA MET A 132 15.38 -13.22 -5.88
C MET A 132 14.34 -13.44 -4.77
N ASP A 133 14.68 -13.03 -3.56
CA ASP A 133 13.72 -12.86 -2.47
C ASP A 133 12.99 -11.52 -2.65
N VAL A 134 11.68 -11.57 -2.88
CA VAL A 134 10.86 -10.39 -3.21
C VAL A 134 10.18 -9.84 -1.97
N LEU A 135 10.34 -8.53 -1.73
CA LEU A 135 9.66 -7.76 -0.71
C LEU A 135 8.68 -6.80 -1.35
N ILE A 136 7.37 -7.08 -1.26
CA ILE A 136 6.31 -6.17 -1.69
C ILE A 136 6.04 -5.17 -0.57
N ILE A 137 6.06 -3.87 -0.89
CA ILE A 137 5.77 -2.79 0.07
C ILE A 137 4.61 -1.95 -0.46
N ASP A 138 3.61 -1.72 0.40
CA ASP A 138 2.45 -0.88 0.12
C ASP A 138 2.06 -0.05 1.35
N ASP A 139 1.24 0.99 1.18
CA ASP A 139 0.68 1.75 2.30
C ASP A 139 -0.43 0.95 3.00
N MET A 140 -1.24 0.22 2.23
CA MET A 140 -2.34 -0.57 2.76
C MET A 140 -2.61 -1.83 1.95
N ILE A 141 -3.11 -2.86 2.63
CA ILE A 141 -3.71 -4.04 1.99
C ILE A 141 -5.19 -4.08 2.37
N ASP A 142 -6.06 -3.67 1.43
CA ASP A 142 -7.50 -3.70 1.61
C ASP A 142 -8.08 -5.07 1.20
N THR A 143 -8.46 -5.26 -0.05
CA THR A 143 -9.02 -6.55 -0.54
C THR A 143 -7.95 -7.56 -0.95
N ALA A 144 -6.68 -7.24 -0.81
CA ALA A 144 -5.48 -7.99 -1.16
C ALA A 144 -5.33 -8.33 -2.67
N GLY A 145 -6.21 -7.83 -3.53
CA GLY A 145 -6.16 -8.16 -4.95
C GLY A 145 -4.88 -7.70 -5.63
N THR A 146 -4.44 -6.46 -5.37
CA THR A 146 -3.21 -5.88 -5.93
C THR A 146 -1.98 -6.65 -5.46
N THR A 147 -1.85 -6.85 -4.16
CA THR A 147 -0.71 -7.54 -3.52
C THR A 147 -0.58 -8.99 -3.98
N VAL A 148 -1.70 -9.74 -4.02
CA VAL A 148 -1.70 -11.14 -4.46
C VAL A 148 -1.36 -11.27 -5.95
N ASN A 149 -1.90 -10.39 -6.80
CA ASN A 149 -1.55 -10.39 -8.22
C ASN A 149 -0.08 -10.03 -8.44
N ALA A 150 0.48 -9.12 -7.66
CA ALA A 150 1.90 -8.78 -7.70
C ALA A 150 2.77 -9.98 -7.28
N ALA A 151 2.37 -10.68 -6.22
CA ALA A 151 3.06 -11.88 -5.76
C ALA A 151 3.05 -13.00 -6.81
N LYS A 152 1.90 -13.26 -7.45
CA LYS A 152 1.80 -14.25 -8.54
C LYS A 152 2.69 -13.87 -9.72
N ALA A 153 2.66 -12.62 -10.15
CA ALA A 153 3.52 -12.14 -11.23
C ALA A 153 5.01 -12.26 -10.88
N ALA A 154 5.39 -12.04 -9.62
CA ALA A 154 6.75 -12.21 -9.16
C ALA A 154 7.20 -13.69 -9.27
N ILE A 155 6.39 -14.62 -8.79
CA ILE A 155 6.69 -16.07 -8.89
C ILE A 155 6.75 -16.53 -10.35
N GLU A 156 5.83 -16.06 -11.22
CA GLU A 156 5.86 -16.33 -12.66
C GLU A 156 7.14 -15.81 -13.35
N LYS A 157 7.81 -14.84 -12.74
CA LYS A 157 9.09 -14.26 -13.19
C LYS A 157 10.31 -14.85 -12.48
N GLY A 158 10.17 -15.99 -11.82
CA GLY A 158 11.27 -16.72 -11.21
C GLY A 158 11.62 -16.30 -9.79
N ALA A 159 10.81 -15.46 -9.12
CA ALA A 159 11.08 -15.10 -7.74
C ALA A 159 11.11 -16.32 -6.81
N LYS A 160 12.11 -16.38 -5.93
CA LYS A 160 12.33 -17.48 -4.99
C LYS A 160 11.33 -17.47 -3.84
N THR A 161 11.10 -16.30 -3.26
CA THR A 161 10.13 -16.10 -2.18
C THR A 161 9.44 -14.76 -2.33
N VAL A 162 8.26 -14.62 -1.73
CA VAL A 162 7.54 -13.34 -1.65
C VAL A 162 7.12 -13.07 -0.22
N THR A 163 7.49 -11.90 0.29
CA THR A 163 7.02 -11.34 1.55
C THR A 163 6.30 -10.02 1.24
N ALA A 164 5.17 -9.76 1.91
CA ALA A 164 4.44 -8.51 1.76
C ALA A 164 4.43 -7.73 3.08
N ILE A 165 4.60 -6.42 2.99
CA ILE A 165 4.58 -5.51 4.14
C ILE A 165 3.69 -4.32 3.78
N ALA A 166 2.83 -3.93 4.70
CA ALA A 166 2.05 -2.70 4.58
C ALA A 166 1.87 -2.04 5.95
N THR A 167 1.63 -0.73 5.93
CA THR A 167 1.28 0.00 7.15
C THR A 167 -0.09 -0.43 7.63
N HIS A 168 -1.11 -0.39 6.75
CA HIS A 168 -2.49 -0.63 7.13
C HIS A 168 -3.00 -1.98 6.63
N GLY A 169 -3.27 -2.90 7.56
CA GLY A 169 -3.95 -4.16 7.27
C GLY A 169 -5.47 -4.00 7.34
N VAL A 170 -6.10 -3.39 6.31
CA VAL A 170 -7.57 -3.17 6.28
C VAL A 170 -8.32 -4.49 6.14
N LEU A 171 -7.79 -5.41 5.35
CA LEU A 171 -8.18 -6.81 5.19
C LEU A 171 -9.68 -7.02 4.95
N SER A 172 -10.29 -6.17 4.13
CA SER A 172 -11.72 -6.21 3.89
C SER A 172 -12.15 -7.30 2.89
N GLY A 173 -13.39 -7.75 3.03
CA GLY A 173 -14.03 -8.70 2.12
C GLY A 173 -13.24 -10.01 1.98
N PRO A 174 -12.81 -10.38 0.75
CA PRO A 174 -12.12 -11.65 0.49
C PRO A 174 -10.60 -11.61 0.77
N ALA A 175 -10.07 -10.58 1.45
CA ALA A 175 -8.63 -10.40 1.64
C ALA A 175 -7.96 -11.62 2.27
N ILE A 176 -8.52 -12.11 3.39
CA ILE A 176 -7.93 -13.23 4.13
C ILE A 176 -7.88 -14.52 3.28
N SER A 177 -8.97 -14.86 2.56
CA SER A 177 -8.97 -16.03 1.69
C SER A 177 -7.95 -15.88 0.56
N ARG A 178 -7.92 -14.72 -0.10
CA ARG A 178 -6.96 -14.44 -1.17
C ARG A 178 -5.50 -14.55 -0.72
N LEU A 179 -5.20 -14.04 0.48
CA LEU A 179 -3.85 -14.10 1.05
C LEU A 179 -3.46 -15.53 1.40
N LYS A 180 -4.37 -16.32 1.98
CA LYS A 180 -4.14 -17.75 2.27
C LYS A 180 -3.88 -18.58 1.01
N ASP A 181 -4.58 -18.27 -0.10
CA ASP A 181 -4.44 -18.96 -1.39
C ASP A 181 -3.33 -18.35 -2.27
N SER A 182 -2.51 -17.46 -1.72
CA SER A 182 -1.45 -16.75 -2.46
C SER A 182 -0.07 -17.39 -2.24
N PRO A 183 0.91 -17.11 -3.12
CA PRO A 183 2.28 -17.54 -2.94
C PRO A 183 3.05 -16.71 -1.90
N ILE A 184 2.42 -15.79 -1.20
CA ILE A 184 3.06 -14.95 -0.18
C ILE A 184 3.37 -15.78 1.05
N LYS A 185 4.65 -15.88 1.42
CA LYS A 185 5.08 -16.67 2.58
C LYS A 185 4.87 -15.96 3.92
N LYS A 186 5.01 -14.64 3.93
CA LYS A 186 4.88 -13.83 5.14
C LYS A 186 4.21 -12.49 4.83
N ILE A 187 3.35 -12.04 5.73
CA ILE A 187 2.71 -10.74 5.65
C ILE A 187 2.92 -10.03 6.98
N ILE A 188 3.32 -8.77 6.92
CA ILE A 188 3.57 -7.93 8.09
C ILE A 188 2.76 -6.65 7.96
N PHE A 189 2.06 -6.29 9.02
CA PHE A 189 1.35 -5.02 9.17
C PHE A 189 1.77 -4.35 10.46
N THR A 190 1.57 -3.05 10.54
CA THR A 190 1.52 -2.37 11.82
C THR A 190 0.14 -2.59 12.47
N ASP A 191 0.01 -2.25 13.73
CA ASP A 191 -1.23 -2.32 14.50
C ASP A 191 -2.11 -1.06 14.41
N THR A 192 -1.93 -0.27 13.36
CA THR A 192 -2.74 0.94 13.10
C THR A 192 -4.23 0.65 12.92
N ILE A 193 -4.58 -0.59 12.60
CA ILE A 193 -5.93 -1.13 12.48
C ILE A 193 -5.99 -2.42 13.30
N GLN A 194 -6.88 -2.45 14.28
CA GLN A 194 -7.14 -3.61 15.14
C GLN A 194 -8.22 -4.53 14.57
#